data_d81754c923f30c7ee8d9ee0778859f8e
#
_entry.id   d81754c923f30c7ee8d9ee0778859f8e
#
_cell.length_a   1.000
_cell.length_b   1.000
_cell.length_c   1.000
_cell.angle_alpha   90.00
_cell.angle_beta   90.00
_cell.angle_gamma   90.00
#
_symmetry.space_group_name_H-M   'P 1'
#
loop_
_entity.id
_entity.type
_entity.pdbx_description
1 polymer ?
#
loop_
_entity_poly.entity_id
_entity_poly.type
_entity_poly.pdbx_seq_one_letter_code
_entity_poly.pdbx_strand_id
1 'polypeptide(L)'
;MLLPKWQTELKRCKKFLLPVFNKFDTYNWEDVEENVRKGRWFLLALPNSAMLIEFLEYPRKRVLYVLAAGGSLEEIIKAESDVISIGESRECDSIEIRGRLGFEKIAKKRKGWKKQYTAFSMSLKDV
;
A
#
# COMPACT_ATOMS: atom_id res chain seq x y z
N MET A 1 6.94 -23.23 -18.98
CA MET A 1 7.38 -21.81 -18.90
C MET A 1 7.27 -21.30 -17.48
N LEU A 2 8.35 -20.73 -16.95
CA LEU A 2 8.33 -20.16 -15.63
C LEU A 2 7.67 -18.75 -15.68
N LEU A 3 6.79 -18.48 -14.72
CA LEU A 3 6.18 -17.15 -14.59
C LEU A 3 7.25 -16.15 -14.15
N PRO A 4 7.16 -14.88 -14.57
CA PRO A 4 8.00 -13.84 -14.03
C PRO A 4 7.88 -13.80 -12.50
N LYS A 5 8.97 -13.43 -11.85
CA LYS A 5 9.03 -13.42 -10.38
C LYS A 5 7.90 -12.60 -9.75
N TRP A 6 7.56 -11.45 -10.34
CA TRP A 6 6.50 -10.59 -9.79
C TRP A 6 5.14 -11.29 -9.83
N GLN A 7 4.85 -12.09 -10.87
CA GLN A 7 3.58 -12.81 -10.97
C GLN A 7 3.48 -13.88 -9.89
N THR A 8 4.56 -14.64 -9.68
CA THR A 8 4.61 -15.67 -8.66
C THR A 8 4.43 -15.06 -7.26
N GLU A 9 5.14 -13.96 -6.98
CA GLU A 9 5.05 -13.29 -5.69
C GLU A 9 3.68 -12.66 -5.49
N LEU A 10 3.10 -12.05 -6.50
CA LEU A 10 1.78 -11.45 -6.40
C LEU A 10 0.72 -12.51 -6.13
N LYS A 11 0.82 -13.66 -6.81
CA LYS A 11 -0.10 -14.77 -6.60
C LYS A 11 -0.01 -15.28 -5.15
N ARG A 12 1.21 -15.40 -4.63
CA ARG A 12 1.44 -15.81 -3.24
C ARG A 12 0.83 -14.82 -2.25
N CYS A 13 0.96 -13.53 -2.55
CA CYS A 13 0.51 -12.45 -1.65
C CYS A 13 -0.97 -12.13 -1.77
N LYS A 14 -1.68 -12.73 -2.73
CA LYS A 14 -3.12 -12.46 -2.93
C LYS A 14 -3.92 -12.62 -1.64
N LYS A 15 -3.64 -13.66 -0.88
CA LYS A 15 -4.36 -13.94 0.37
C LYS A 15 -4.20 -12.83 1.41
N PHE A 16 -3.10 -12.07 1.34
CA PHE A 16 -2.86 -10.94 2.25
C PHE A 16 -3.56 -9.67 1.76
N LEU A 17 -3.57 -9.43 0.46
CA LEU A 17 -4.05 -8.18 -0.13
C LEU A 17 -5.53 -8.19 -0.49
N LEU A 18 -6.06 -9.32 -0.92
CA LEU A 18 -7.45 -9.42 -1.36
C LEU A 18 -8.46 -8.91 -0.32
N PRO A 19 -8.32 -9.25 0.99
CA PRO A 19 -9.24 -8.71 2.00
C PRO A 19 -9.26 -7.18 2.08
N VAL A 20 -8.13 -6.54 1.79
CA VAL A 20 -8.03 -5.06 1.79
C VAL A 20 -8.89 -4.49 0.67
N PHE A 21 -8.78 -5.05 -0.54
CA PHE A 21 -9.52 -4.55 -1.70
C PHE A 21 -11.01 -4.90 -1.62
N ASN A 22 -11.35 -6.05 -1.07
CA ASN A 22 -12.75 -6.44 -0.90
C ASN A 22 -13.53 -5.47 -0.01
N LYS A 23 -12.84 -4.76 0.86
CA LYS A 23 -13.47 -3.82 1.79
C LYS A 23 -13.86 -2.50 1.14
N PHE A 24 -13.18 -2.09 0.08
CA PHE A 24 -13.29 -0.74 -0.48
C PHE A 24 -13.78 -0.68 -1.92
N ASP A 25 -14.37 -1.64 -2.51
CA ASP A 25 -15.01 -1.62 -3.85
C ASP A 25 -14.34 -0.75 -4.94
N THR A 26 -13.08 -0.35 -4.73
CA THR A 26 -12.37 0.52 -5.68
C THR A 26 -11.66 -0.27 -6.77
N TYR A 27 -11.16 -1.45 -6.42
CA TYR A 27 -10.42 -2.29 -7.35
C TYR A 27 -10.79 -3.75 -7.13
N ASN A 28 -10.87 -4.53 -8.23
CA ASN A 28 -10.94 -5.97 -8.12
C ASN A 28 -9.51 -6.54 -8.31
N TRP A 29 -9.36 -7.86 -8.20
CA TRP A 29 -8.04 -8.46 -8.27
C TRP A 29 -7.39 -8.33 -9.65
N GLU A 30 -8.19 -8.38 -10.72
CA GLU A 30 -7.66 -8.18 -12.08
C GLU A 30 -7.06 -6.78 -12.24
N ASP A 31 -7.65 -5.77 -11.61
CA ASP A 31 -7.09 -4.41 -11.60
C ASP A 31 -5.74 -4.36 -10.90
N VAL A 32 -5.60 -5.11 -9.79
CA VAL A 32 -4.34 -5.20 -9.06
C VAL A 32 -3.26 -5.80 -9.95
N GLU A 33 -3.57 -6.94 -10.58
CA GLU A 33 -2.62 -7.60 -11.47
C GLU A 33 -2.19 -6.69 -12.61
N GLU A 34 -3.12 -5.97 -13.20
CA GLU A 34 -2.84 -5.07 -14.32
C GLU A 34 -1.95 -3.90 -13.90
N ASN A 35 -2.23 -3.31 -12.75
CA ASN A 35 -1.42 -2.17 -12.28
C ASN A 35 0.01 -2.59 -11.89
N VAL A 36 0.17 -3.81 -11.36
CA VAL A 36 1.50 -4.34 -11.07
C VAL A 36 2.22 -4.65 -12.39
N ARG A 37 1.51 -5.26 -13.34
CA ARG A 37 2.08 -5.59 -14.65
C ARG A 37 2.58 -4.34 -15.38
N LYS A 38 1.83 -3.26 -15.32
CA LYS A 38 2.20 -2.00 -15.96
C LYS A 38 3.32 -1.24 -15.25
N GLY A 39 3.71 -1.70 -14.07
CA GLY A 39 4.72 -1.00 -13.28
C GLY A 39 4.20 0.24 -12.57
N ARG A 40 2.88 0.42 -12.51
CA ARG A 40 2.26 1.54 -11.78
C ARG A 40 2.29 1.29 -10.29
N TRP A 41 2.05 0.05 -9.88
CA TRP A 41 2.12 -0.38 -8.48
C TRP A 41 3.27 -1.33 -8.29
N PHE A 42 3.97 -1.21 -7.17
CA PHE A 42 5.10 -2.06 -6.82
C PHE A 42 4.76 -2.92 -5.62
N LEU A 43 5.02 -4.21 -5.75
CA LEU A 43 4.76 -5.16 -4.67
C LEU A 43 5.97 -5.27 -3.76
N LEU A 44 5.76 -5.03 -2.47
CA LEU A 44 6.73 -5.37 -1.43
C LEU A 44 6.21 -6.64 -0.76
N ALA A 45 6.80 -7.78 -1.13
CA ALA A 45 6.39 -9.09 -0.65
C ALA A 45 7.23 -9.49 0.56
N LEU A 46 6.55 -9.81 1.65
CA LEU A 46 7.17 -10.26 2.90
C LEU A 46 6.73 -11.71 3.17
N PRO A 47 7.37 -12.42 4.10
CA PRO A 47 7.01 -13.84 4.33
C PRO A 47 5.52 -14.06 4.64
N ASN A 48 4.91 -13.23 5.49
CA ASN A 48 3.52 -13.40 5.90
C ASN A 48 2.70 -12.12 5.73
N SER A 49 3.10 -11.25 4.81
CA SER A 49 2.43 -9.98 4.56
C SER A 49 2.84 -9.42 3.20
N ALA A 50 2.15 -8.37 2.78
CA ALA A 50 2.48 -7.69 1.54
C ALA A 50 1.99 -6.26 1.57
N MET A 51 2.66 -5.42 0.79
CA MET A 51 2.26 -4.03 0.58
C MET A 51 2.28 -3.73 -0.91
N LEU A 52 1.38 -2.84 -1.33
CA LEU A 52 1.42 -2.26 -2.67
C LEU A 52 1.74 -0.78 -2.55
N ILE A 53 2.71 -0.36 -3.36
CA ILE A 53 3.27 0.98 -3.31
C ILE A 53 3.06 1.67 -4.65
N GLU A 54 2.69 2.94 -4.60
CA GLU A 54 2.61 3.80 -5.77
C GLU A 54 3.40 5.08 -5.51
N PHE A 55 4.14 5.56 -6.52
CA PHE A 55 4.86 6.83 -6.41
C PHE A 55 3.99 7.91 -7.03
N LEU A 56 3.56 8.86 -6.20
CA LEU A 56 2.69 9.95 -6.62
C LEU A 56 3.52 11.21 -6.82
N GLU A 57 3.39 11.81 -8.00
CA GLU A 57 4.09 13.06 -8.30
C GLU A 57 3.11 14.22 -8.28
N TYR A 58 3.31 15.11 -7.33
CA TYR A 58 2.58 16.37 -7.24
C TYR A 58 3.50 17.50 -7.72
N PRO A 59 2.95 18.65 -8.09
CA PRO A 59 3.80 19.76 -8.58
C PRO A 59 4.93 20.15 -7.63
N ARG A 60 4.76 19.97 -6.31
CA ARG A 60 5.73 20.42 -5.33
C ARG A 60 6.35 19.31 -4.50
N LYS A 61 5.91 18.07 -4.67
CA LYS A 61 6.51 16.96 -3.92
C LYS A 61 6.21 15.62 -4.56
N ARG A 62 7.08 14.67 -4.28
CA ARG A 62 6.90 13.27 -4.65
C ARG A 62 6.59 12.47 -3.38
N VAL A 63 5.58 11.63 -3.45
CA VAL A 63 5.11 10.86 -2.31
C VAL A 63 5.18 9.37 -2.62
N LEU A 64 5.76 8.59 -1.69
CA LEU A 64 5.60 7.14 -1.71
C LEU A 64 4.29 6.84 -0.99
N TYR A 65 3.33 6.31 -1.74
CA TYR A 65 2.02 6.00 -1.21
C TYR A 65 1.85 4.49 -1.04
N VAL A 66 1.60 4.05 0.19
CA VAL A 66 1.26 2.65 0.48
C VAL A 66 -0.25 2.55 0.34
N LEU A 67 -0.72 2.05 -0.79
CA LEU A 67 -2.15 2.01 -1.08
C LEU A 67 -2.84 0.80 -0.47
N ALA A 68 -2.09 -0.25 -0.16
CA ALA A 68 -2.63 -1.45 0.49
C ALA A 68 -1.55 -2.15 1.26
N ALA A 69 -1.90 -2.68 2.42
CA ALA A 69 -1.02 -3.49 3.25
C ALA A 69 -1.88 -4.53 3.96
N GLY A 70 -1.45 -5.78 3.94
CA GLY A 70 -2.21 -6.86 4.56
C GLY A 70 -1.31 -7.99 5.03
N GLY A 71 -1.82 -8.79 5.96
CA GLY A 71 -1.09 -9.88 6.55
C GLY A 71 -0.62 -9.57 7.97
N SER A 72 0.58 -10.02 8.30
CA SER A 72 1.15 -9.85 9.65
C SER A 72 1.45 -8.37 9.94
N LEU A 73 0.75 -7.81 10.93
CA LEU A 73 0.97 -6.43 11.34
C LEU A 73 2.40 -6.23 11.86
N GLU A 74 2.93 -7.21 12.58
CA GLU A 74 4.30 -7.15 13.08
C GLU A 74 5.32 -7.01 11.95
N GLU A 75 5.16 -7.80 10.88
CA GLU A 75 6.03 -7.70 9.70
C GLU A 75 5.91 -6.35 9.03
N ILE A 76 4.68 -5.85 8.88
CA ILE A 76 4.41 -4.57 8.26
C ILE A 76 5.10 -3.44 9.03
N ILE A 77 5.01 -3.46 10.35
CA ILE A 77 5.67 -2.47 11.20
C ILE A 77 7.19 -2.55 11.05
N LYS A 78 7.75 -3.76 11.05
CA LYS A 78 9.20 -3.96 10.89
C LYS A 78 9.70 -3.53 9.51
N ALA A 79 8.84 -3.56 8.51
CA ALA A 79 9.21 -3.18 7.15
C ALA A 79 9.26 -1.66 6.93
N GLU A 80 8.95 -0.85 7.94
CA GLU A 80 9.00 0.61 7.83
C GLU A 80 10.35 1.11 7.32
N SER A 81 11.44 0.54 7.84
CA SER A 81 12.79 0.93 7.42
C SER A 81 13.02 0.64 5.92
N ASP A 82 12.48 -0.47 5.43
CA ASP A 82 12.59 -0.81 4.01
C ASP A 82 11.79 0.18 3.15
N VAL A 83 10.60 0.54 3.59
CA VAL A 83 9.76 1.51 2.88
C VAL A 83 10.44 2.87 2.86
N ILE A 84 11.04 3.29 3.96
CA ILE A 84 11.81 4.54 4.03
C ILE A 84 12.97 4.50 3.04
N SER A 85 13.71 3.41 3.00
CA SER A 85 14.84 3.25 2.06
C SER A 85 14.39 3.33 0.61
N ILE A 86 13.26 2.70 0.28
CA ILE A 86 12.68 2.77 -1.07
C ILE A 86 12.32 4.21 -1.41
N GLY A 87 11.66 4.92 -0.49
CA GLY A 87 11.29 6.32 -0.69
C GLY A 87 12.50 7.21 -0.92
N GLU A 88 13.53 7.05 -0.11
CA GLU A 88 14.76 7.82 -0.25
C GLU A 88 15.45 7.54 -1.57
N SER A 89 15.50 6.27 -2.00
CA SER A 89 16.14 5.89 -3.27
C SER A 89 15.42 6.49 -4.49
N ARG A 90 14.14 6.79 -4.37
CA ARG A 90 13.34 7.41 -5.42
C ARG A 90 13.16 8.91 -5.21
N GLU A 91 13.91 9.49 -4.28
CA GLU A 91 13.87 10.92 -3.98
C GLU A 91 12.48 11.41 -3.59
N CYS A 92 11.74 10.59 -2.83
CA CYS A 92 10.44 10.98 -2.31
C CYS A 92 10.59 11.92 -1.12
N ASP A 93 9.68 12.87 -0.99
CA ASP A 93 9.66 13.84 0.11
C ASP A 93 8.94 13.30 1.33
N SER A 94 7.98 12.39 1.12
CA SER A 94 7.20 11.84 2.22
C SER A 94 6.64 10.46 1.87
N ILE A 95 6.14 9.79 2.90
CA ILE A 95 5.43 8.52 2.80
C ILE A 95 4.02 8.76 3.33
N GLU A 96 3.01 8.30 2.59
CA GLU A 96 1.63 8.36 3.02
C GLU A 96 1.02 6.97 3.05
N ILE A 97 0.20 6.72 4.06
CA ILE A 97 -0.61 5.51 4.18
C ILE A 97 -2.04 5.94 4.47
N ARG A 98 -3.00 5.39 3.73
CA ARG A 98 -4.40 5.53 4.08
C ARG A 98 -4.78 4.35 4.95
N GLY A 99 -4.67 4.56 6.26
CA GLY A 99 -4.92 3.50 7.23
C GLY A 99 -6.36 3.44 7.68
N ARG A 100 -6.73 2.28 8.22
CA ARG A 100 -7.99 2.11 8.95
C ARG A 100 -7.91 2.93 10.24
N LEU A 101 -9.06 3.13 10.89
CA LEU A 101 -9.10 3.84 12.17
C LEU A 101 -8.12 3.26 13.20
N GLY A 102 -7.93 1.94 13.20
CA GLY A 102 -6.97 1.30 14.11
C GLY A 102 -5.52 1.68 13.85
N PHE A 103 -5.18 2.08 12.62
CA PHE A 103 -3.82 2.48 12.28
C PHE A 103 -3.41 3.78 12.99
N GLU A 104 -4.36 4.64 13.29
CA GLU A 104 -4.08 5.89 13.99
C GLU A 104 -3.41 5.63 15.34
N LYS A 105 -3.86 4.60 16.07
CA LYS A 105 -3.25 4.22 17.35
C LYS A 105 -1.80 3.79 17.19
N ILE A 106 -1.51 3.09 16.10
CA ILE A 106 -0.15 2.63 15.79
C ILE A 106 0.72 3.80 15.40
N ALA A 107 0.21 4.68 14.53
CA ALA A 107 0.95 5.85 14.05
C ALA A 107 1.33 6.79 15.20
N LYS A 108 0.45 6.99 16.17
CA LYS A 108 0.72 7.84 17.34
C LYS A 108 1.90 7.36 18.18
N LYS A 109 2.16 6.06 18.16
CA LYS A 109 3.26 5.46 18.95
C LYS A 109 4.58 5.46 18.18
N ARG A 110 4.57 5.85 16.91
CA ARG A 110 5.75 5.82 16.06
C ARG A 110 6.20 7.23 15.72
N LYS A 111 7.51 7.45 15.89
CA LYS A 111 8.11 8.75 15.63
C LYS A 111 7.99 9.15 14.17
N GLY A 112 7.60 10.38 13.94
CA GLY A 112 7.58 10.97 12.60
C GLY A 112 6.25 10.88 11.87
N TRP A 113 5.33 10.04 12.31
CA TRP A 113 4.03 9.90 11.68
C TRP A 113 3.05 10.95 12.18
N LYS A 114 2.35 11.61 11.26
CA LYS A 114 1.35 12.64 11.57
C LYS A 114 0.10 12.40 10.74
N LYS A 115 -1.06 12.60 11.35
CA LYS A 115 -2.33 12.53 10.63
C LYS A 115 -2.43 13.78 9.74
N GLN A 116 -2.64 13.56 8.42
CA GLN A 116 -2.70 14.64 7.45
C GLN A 116 -4.12 15.07 7.10
N TYR A 117 -5.02 14.12 6.94
CA TYR A 117 -6.39 14.43 6.55
C TYR A 117 -7.33 13.28 6.91
N THR A 118 -8.63 13.57 6.85
CA THR A 118 -9.67 12.57 7.00
C THR A 118 -10.54 12.62 5.75
N ALA A 119 -10.83 11.46 5.18
CA ALA A 119 -11.67 11.35 4.00
C ALA A 119 -13.10 11.04 4.39
N PHE A 120 -14.05 11.70 3.73
CA PHE A 120 -15.48 11.43 3.89
C PHE A 120 -16.03 11.02 2.53
N SER A 121 -16.95 10.06 2.53
CA SER A 121 -17.54 9.56 1.31
C SER A 121 -19.05 9.45 1.45
N MET A 122 -19.77 9.82 0.39
CA MET A 122 -21.22 9.64 0.31
C MET A 122 -21.51 8.93 -0.99
N SER A 123 -22.24 7.82 -0.91
CA SER A 123 -22.66 7.12 -2.13
C SER A 123 -23.78 7.90 -2.81
N LEU A 124 -23.64 8.15 -4.11
CA LEU A 124 -24.68 8.82 -4.89
C LEU A 124 -25.73 7.83 -5.39
N LYS A 125 -25.43 6.54 -5.32
CA LYS A 125 -26.36 5.50 -5.79
C LYS A 125 -27.37 5.09 -4.75
N ASP A 126 -27.07 5.32 -3.47
CA ASP A 126 -27.91 4.90 -2.35
C ASP A 126 -28.68 6.05 -1.71
N VAL A 127 -28.74 7.17 -2.42
CA VAL A 127 -29.46 8.35 -1.95
C VAL A 127 -30.93 8.25 -2.30
#